data_ea09761beecd94277b317b850bfe0dcd
#
_entry.id   ea09761beecd94277b317b850bfe0dcd
#
_cell.length_a   1.000
_cell.length_b   1.000
_cell.length_c   1.000
_cell.angle_alpha   90.00
_cell.angle_beta   90.00
_cell.angle_gamma   90.00
#
_symmetry.space_group_name_H-M   'P 1'
#
loop_
_entity.id
_entity.type
_entity.pdbx_description
1 polymer ?
#
loop_
_entity_poly.entity_id
_entity_poly.type
_entity_poly.pdbx_seq_one_letter_code
_entity_poly.pdbx_strand_id
1 'polypeptide(L)'
;SGYINKFVKEYKLKSPHPEFDKMKDVYLSTKAGPSGPATLSAQKDLLNFSYPMMDNILKITTSDGGDFFCKNYTEAFNNNITPKLKTLGKISFIKDPECKLRIIAISDYFSQLYLKPIHNIIMKKLNNIEMDRTYTQSPIAKWEINNERFXSLDLSSATDRFPVELQKRLLARIFHMELAQSXQSILNSRSFTTPEGYELKYSTGNLWVHILLEVFSPLLTT
;
A
#
# COMPACT_ATOMS: atom_id res chain seq x y z
N SER A 1 -18.43 -12.58 6.32
CA SER A 1 -17.14 -13.22 6.64
C SER A 1 -16.95 -14.57 5.95
N GLY A 2 -18.02 -15.29 5.66
CA GLY A 2 -17.97 -16.62 5.00
C GLY A 2 -17.28 -16.58 3.64
N TYR A 3 -17.63 -15.63 2.81
CA TYR A 3 -17.05 -15.49 1.46
C TYR A 3 -15.54 -15.23 1.49
N ILE A 4 -15.08 -14.37 2.38
CA ILE A 4 -13.63 -14.08 2.50
C ILE A 4 -12.87 -15.33 2.92
N ASN A 5 -13.41 -16.10 3.88
CA ASN A 5 -12.80 -17.33 4.34
C ASN A 5 -12.71 -18.37 3.20
N LYS A 6 -13.80 -18.52 2.44
CA LYS A 6 -13.85 -19.42 1.28
C LYS A 6 -12.80 -19.02 0.26
N PHE A 7 -12.76 -17.73 -0.11
CA PHE A 7 -11.81 -17.18 -1.07
C PHE A 7 -10.36 -17.42 -0.64
N VAL A 8 -10.02 -17.08 0.61
CA VAL A 8 -8.64 -17.25 1.12
C VAL A 8 -8.22 -18.72 1.10
N LYS A 9 -9.16 -19.63 1.41
CA LYS A 9 -8.90 -21.07 1.40
C LYS A 9 -8.73 -21.59 -0.03
N GLU A 10 -9.67 -21.25 -0.91
CA GLU A 10 -9.70 -21.69 -2.31
C GLU A 10 -8.40 -21.33 -3.06
N TYR A 11 -7.95 -20.09 -2.90
CA TYR A 11 -6.75 -19.61 -3.58
C TYR A 11 -5.47 -19.77 -2.75
N LYS A 12 -5.54 -20.47 -1.60
CA LYS A 12 -4.40 -20.79 -0.73
C LYS A 12 -3.60 -19.51 -0.36
N LEU A 13 -4.32 -18.44 0.00
CA LEU A 13 -3.71 -17.14 0.25
C LEU A 13 -3.06 -17.02 1.63
N LYS A 14 -3.38 -17.91 2.58
CA LYS A 14 -2.82 -17.86 3.94
C LYS A 14 -1.30 -17.74 3.90
N SER A 15 -0.75 -16.83 4.71
CA SER A 15 0.68 -16.52 4.70
C SER A 15 1.17 -16.23 6.13
N PRO A 16 2.44 -16.53 6.43
CA PRO A 16 3.00 -16.14 7.73
C PRO A 16 3.17 -14.64 7.82
N HIS A 17 3.54 -14.16 8.99
CA HIS A 17 3.86 -12.75 9.19
C HIS A 17 5.00 -12.34 8.24
N PRO A 18 4.90 -11.20 7.55
CA PRO A 18 5.98 -10.75 6.66
C PRO A 18 7.26 -10.48 7.45
N GLU A 19 8.37 -10.96 6.95
CA GLU A 19 9.68 -10.71 7.56
C GLU A 19 10.36 -9.58 6.80
N PHE A 20 10.85 -8.60 7.53
CA PHE A 20 11.67 -7.53 6.99
C PHE A 20 13.14 -7.97 7.05
N ASP A 21 13.81 -7.90 5.93
CA ASP A 21 15.24 -8.20 5.81
C ASP A 21 15.96 -6.93 5.36
N LYS A 22 16.73 -6.34 6.26
CA LYS A 22 17.47 -5.11 6.01
C LYS A 22 18.33 -5.18 4.75
N MET A 23 18.94 -6.33 4.48
CA MET A 23 19.84 -6.49 3.33
C MET A 23 19.09 -6.57 1.99
N LYS A 24 17.87 -7.08 2.00
CA LYS A 24 17.06 -7.29 0.79
C LYS A 24 16.02 -6.22 0.57
N ASP A 25 15.39 -5.73 1.66
CA ASP A 25 14.23 -4.86 1.55
C ASP A 25 14.58 -3.38 1.49
N VAL A 26 15.70 -2.96 2.11
CA VAL A 26 16.15 -1.57 2.01
C VAL A 26 16.60 -1.31 0.56
N TYR A 27 16.01 -0.29 -0.04
CA TYR A 27 16.31 0.07 -1.43
C TYR A 27 16.54 1.58 -1.54
N LEU A 28 17.37 1.93 -2.50
CA LEU A 28 17.63 3.33 -2.80
C LEU A 28 16.65 3.81 -3.87
N SER A 29 16.07 4.97 -3.67
CA SER A 29 15.14 5.54 -4.64
C SER A 29 15.32 7.05 -4.74
N THR A 30 15.47 7.52 -5.96
CA THR A 30 15.46 8.95 -6.29
C THR A 30 14.07 9.43 -6.67
N LYS A 31 13.07 8.55 -6.72
CA LYS A 31 11.67 8.93 -6.98
C LYS A 31 11.17 9.89 -5.91
N ALA A 32 10.14 10.64 -6.23
CA ALA A 32 9.61 11.68 -5.34
C ALA A 32 9.09 11.09 -4.02
N GLY A 33 9.53 11.65 -2.91
CA GLY A 33 8.94 11.48 -1.59
C GLY A 33 8.28 12.79 -1.16
N PRO A 34 7.70 12.86 0.05
CA PRO A 34 7.06 14.09 0.52
C PRO A 34 8.02 15.27 0.62
N SER A 35 9.20 15.06 1.20
CA SER A 35 10.18 16.12 1.46
C SER A 35 11.25 16.27 0.37
N GLY A 36 11.21 15.44 -0.69
CA GLY A 36 12.21 15.45 -1.76
C GLY A 36 12.43 14.06 -2.33
N PRO A 37 13.59 13.79 -2.97
CA PRO A 37 13.90 12.44 -3.44
C PRO A 37 13.86 11.44 -2.28
N ALA A 38 13.12 10.33 -2.46
CA ALA A 38 12.68 9.46 -1.36
C ALA A 38 13.79 9.10 -0.36
N THR A 39 14.86 8.46 -0.83
CA THR A 39 15.93 8.01 0.08
C THR A 39 16.70 9.19 0.71
N LEU A 40 16.97 10.24 -0.09
CA LEU A 40 17.77 11.38 0.37
C LEU A 40 17.03 12.24 1.38
N SER A 41 15.70 12.25 1.36
CA SER A 41 14.91 13.08 2.26
C SER A 41 14.15 12.25 3.33
N ALA A 42 14.39 10.94 3.38
CA ALA A 42 13.65 10.02 4.26
C ALA A 42 13.68 10.45 5.73
N GLN A 43 14.87 10.84 6.23
CA GLN A 43 15.01 11.24 7.62
C GLN A 43 14.21 12.50 7.98
N LYS A 44 13.96 13.39 6.99
CA LYS A 44 13.13 14.59 7.22
C LYS A 44 11.68 14.23 7.52
N ASP A 45 11.20 13.10 6.97
CA ASP A 45 9.82 12.67 7.17
C ASP A 45 9.64 11.92 8.50
N LEU A 46 10.72 11.29 9.02
CA LEU A 46 10.64 10.47 10.25
C LEU A 46 10.08 11.23 11.44
N LEU A 47 10.47 12.50 11.61
CA LEU A 47 10.05 13.29 12.78
C LEU A 47 8.58 13.71 12.70
N ASN A 48 7.89 13.41 11.60
CA ASN A 48 6.43 13.60 11.47
C ASN A 48 5.64 12.37 11.90
N PHE A 49 6.31 11.26 12.24
CA PHE A 49 5.61 10.07 12.74
C PHE A 49 5.07 10.32 14.14
N SER A 50 3.76 10.15 14.28
CA SER A 50 3.14 10.18 15.62
C SER A 50 3.44 8.86 16.36
N TYR A 51 3.32 8.87 17.69
CA TYR A 51 3.50 7.65 18.48
C TYR A 51 2.64 6.48 17.98
N PRO A 52 1.32 6.66 17.74
CA PRO A 52 0.52 5.56 17.21
C PRO A 52 0.99 5.06 15.85
N MET A 53 1.50 5.94 15.00
CA MET A 53 2.02 5.54 13.68
C MET A 53 3.30 4.71 13.85
N MET A 54 4.20 5.13 14.74
CA MET A 54 5.43 4.37 15.03
C MET A 54 5.10 2.98 15.58
N ASP A 55 4.18 2.89 16.53
CA ASP A 55 3.72 1.62 17.10
C ASP A 55 3.17 0.68 16.02
N ASN A 56 2.41 1.21 15.08
CA ASN A 56 1.89 0.41 13.96
C ASN A 56 3.00 -0.06 13.01
N ILE A 57 4.01 0.76 12.75
CA ILE A 57 5.19 0.32 11.96
C ILE A 57 5.90 -0.84 12.68
N LEU A 58 6.10 -0.73 13.99
CA LEU A 58 6.77 -1.77 14.76
C LEU A 58 5.98 -3.08 14.79
N LYS A 59 4.64 -3.00 14.74
CA LYS A 59 3.76 -4.18 14.72
C LYS A 59 3.74 -4.92 13.38
N ILE A 60 4.02 -4.24 12.28
CA ILE A 60 4.02 -4.89 10.96
C ILE A 60 5.40 -5.40 10.55
N THR A 61 6.43 -5.12 11.35
CA THR A 61 7.79 -5.52 11.02
C THR A 61 8.36 -6.48 12.07
N THR A 62 9.44 -7.16 11.73
CA THR A 62 10.20 -8.00 12.67
C THR A 62 11.16 -7.14 13.50
N SER A 63 11.85 -7.75 14.47
CA SER A 63 12.83 -7.08 15.32
C SER A 63 13.86 -6.28 14.51
N ASP A 64 14.42 -6.89 13.46
CA ASP A 64 15.43 -6.23 12.61
C ASP A 64 14.89 -4.95 11.97
N GLY A 65 13.64 -4.99 11.52
CA GLY A 65 12.98 -3.81 10.95
C GLY A 65 12.69 -2.75 12.01
N GLY A 66 12.29 -3.17 13.19
CA GLY A 66 12.07 -2.28 14.32
C GLY A 66 13.36 -1.56 14.74
N ASP A 67 14.45 -2.30 14.88
CA ASP A 67 15.76 -1.75 15.21
C ASP A 67 16.23 -0.75 14.14
N PHE A 68 16.03 -1.09 12.88
CA PHE A 68 16.39 -0.20 11.77
C PHE A 68 15.59 1.11 11.81
N PHE A 69 14.28 1.02 12.09
CA PHE A 69 13.42 2.20 12.22
C PHE A 69 13.87 3.09 13.39
N CYS A 70 14.02 2.48 14.58
CA CYS A 70 14.40 3.22 15.80
C CYS A 70 15.76 3.90 15.65
N LYS A 71 16.72 3.23 15.05
CA LYS A 71 18.05 3.80 14.80
C LYS A 71 17.93 5.05 13.91
N ASN A 72 17.23 4.97 12.78
CA ASN A 72 17.07 6.10 11.86
C ASN A 72 16.30 7.26 12.52
N TYR A 73 15.28 6.95 13.33
CA TYR A 73 14.53 7.97 14.07
C TYR A 73 15.42 8.70 15.05
N THR A 74 16.20 7.95 15.84
CA THR A 74 17.13 8.51 16.83
C THR A 74 18.20 9.38 16.16
N GLU A 75 18.74 8.92 15.03
CA GLU A 75 19.71 9.72 14.25
C GLU A 75 19.10 11.02 13.74
N ALA A 76 17.87 10.97 13.21
CA ALA A 76 17.18 12.17 12.73
C ALA A 76 16.94 13.17 13.87
N PHE A 77 16.54 12.65 15.03
CA PHE A 77 16.30 13.47 16.24
C PHE A 77 17.60 14.11 16.72
N ASN A 78 18.66 13.33 16.91
CA ASN A 78 19.95 13.79 17.44
C ASN A 78 20.64 14.80 16.50
N ASN A 79 20.45 14.65 15.20
CA ASN A 79 21.01 15.56 14.21
C ASN A 79 20.16 16.83 14.00
N ASN A 80 19.10 17.01 14.80
CA ASN A 80 18.20 18.17 14.74
C ASN A 80 17.65 18.38 13.33
N ILE A 81 17.33 17.30 12.62
CA ILE A 81 16.76 17.37 11.28
C ILE A 81 15.38 18.03 11.36
N THR A 82 15.13 19.00 10.50
CA THR A 82 13.85 19.71 10.49
C THR A 82 12.96 19.12 9.37
N PRO A 83 11.75 18.66 9.70
CA PRO A 83 10.81 18.22 8.67
C PRO A 83 10.49 19.35 7.68
N LYS A 84 10.40 19.02 6.40
CA LYS A 84 10.03 19.98 5.36
C LYS A 84 8.51 20.21 5.33
N LEU A 85 7.75 19.16 5.57
CA LEU A 85 6.29 19.22 5.65
C LEU A 85 5.85 18.81 7.05
N LYS A 86 4.62 19.16 7.43
CA LYS A 86 4.01 18.72 8.69
C LYS A 86 3.30 17.36 8.55
N THR A 87 3.24 16.82 7.34
CA THR A 87 2.51 15.59 7.03
C THR A 87 3.45 14.51 6.51
N LEU A 88 3.02 13.25 6.62
CA LEU A 88 3.75 12.08 6.12
C LEU A 88 3.48 11.80 4.64
N GLY A 89 2.82 12.72 3.94
CA GLY A 89 2.57 12.56 2.52
C GLY A 89 2.31 13.88 1.83
N LYS A 90 2.35 13.86 0.52
CA LYS A 90 1.98 15.03 -0.28
C LYS A 90 1.15 14.60 -1.48
N ILE A 91 0.30 15.52 -1.94
CA ILE A 91 -0.43 15.35 -3.20
C ILE A 91 0.42 15.96 -4.31
N SER A 92 0.47 15.28 -5.43
CA SER A 92 1.18 15.77 -6.64
C SER A 92 0.27 15.58 -7.85
N PHE A 93 0.40 16.50 -8.78
CA PHE A 93 -0.35 16.47 -10.04
C PHE A 93 0.59 16.08 -11.17
N ILE A 94 0.24 15.04 -11.90
CA ILE A 94 1.02 14.56 -13.05
C ILE A 94 0.16 14.71 -14.30
N LYS A 95 0.72 15.38 -15.31
CA LYS A 95 0.05 15.49 -16.60
C LYS A 95 0.24 14.19 -17.38
N ASP A 96 -0.89 13.58 -17.73
CA ASP A 96 -0.92 12.39 -18.54
C ASP A 96 -0.86 12.79 -20.02
N PRO A 97 -0.19 12.00 -20.89
CA PRO A 97 -0.18 12.28 -22.33
C PRO A 97 -1.58 12.42 -22.96
N GLU A 98 -2.61 11.82 -22.34
CA GLU A 98 -4.01 11.93 -22.82
C GLU A 98 -4.68 13.23 -22.37
N CYS A 99 -3.92 14.25 -22.00
CA CYS A 99 -4.45 15.54 -21.52
C CYS A 99 -5.27 15.44 -20.24
N LYS A 100 -5.06 14.39 -19.47
CA LYS A 100 -5.71 14.19 -18.16
C LYS A 100 -4.74 14.61 -17.05
N LEU A 101 -5.28 15.12 -15.96
CA LEU A 101 -4.51 15.43 -14.78
C LEU A 101 -4.67 14.27 -13.78
N ARG A 102 -3.59 13.54 -13.52
CA ARG A 102 -3.60 12.48 -12.53
C ARG A 102 -3.17 13.05 -11.17
N ILE A 103 -4.03 12.87 -10.19
CA ILE A 103 -3.74 13.25 -8.80
C ILE A 103 -3.10 12.04 -8.12
N ILE A 104 -1.88 12.23 -7.61
CA ILE A 104 -1.12 11.15 -6.98
C ILE A 104 -0.81 11.54 -5.53
N ALA A 105 -1.12 10.66 -4.59
CA ALA A 105 -0.73 10.80 -3.19
C ALA A 105 0.61 10.10 -2.98
N ILE A 106 1.62 10.84 -2.58
CA ILE A 106 2.99 10.34 -2.39
C ILE A 106 3.22 10.15 -0.89
N SER A 107 3.47 8.91 -0.49
CA SER A 107 3.73 8.51 0.89
C SER A 107 5.23 8.58 1.21
N ASP A 108 5.55 8.63 2.49
CA ASP A 108 6.93 8.66 2.97
C ASP A 108 7.68 7.34 2.68
N TYR A 109 9.01 7.43 2.67
CA TYR A 109 9.89 6.30 2.35
C TYR A 109 9.74 5.15 3.36
N PHE A 110 9.69 5.44 4.66
CA PHE A 110 9.70 4.38 5.67
C PHE A 110 8.40 3.57 5.66
N SER A 111 7.25 4.23 5.51
CA SER A 111 5.98 3.49 5.36
C SER A 111 6.01 2.58 4.13
N GLN A 112 6.50 3.08 2.99
CA GLN A 112 6.62 2.26 1.78
C GLN A 112 7.57 1.08 2.00
N LEU A 113 8.70 1.32 2.68
CA LEU A 113 9.70 0.32 2.98
C LEU A 113 9.11 -0.86 3.78
N TYR A 114 8.36 -0.55 4.84
CA TYR A 114 7.80 -1.58 5.73
C TYR A 114 6.54 -2.25 5.17
N LEU A 115 5.85 -1.61 4.24
CA LEU A 115 4.71 -2.23 3.56
C LEU A 115 5.16 -3.14 2.39
N LYS A 116 6.40 -2.98 1.91
CA LYS A 116 6.92 -3.73 0.77
C LYS A 116 6.93 -5.26 0.96
N PRO A 117 7.34 -5.82 2.11
CA PRO A 117 7.26 -7.28 2.31
C PRO A 117 5.83 -7.80 2.19
N ILE A 118 4.83 -7.06 2.72
CA ILE A 118 3.41 -7.42 2.59
C ILE A 118 3.03 -7.43 1.10
N HIS A 119 3.40 -6.36 0.39
CA HIS A 119 3.16 -6.24 -1.06
C HIS A 119 3.74 -7.43 -1.81
N ASN A 120 5.00 -7.77 -1.56
CA ASN A 120 5.69 -8.85 -2.27
C ASN A 120 5.00 -10.20 -2.07
N ILE A 121 4.52 -10.48 -0.84
CA ILE A 121 3.79 -11.73 -0.55
C ILE A 121 2.48 -11.75 -1.34
N ILE A 122 1.74 -10.64 -1.32
CA ILE A 122 0.44 -10.55 -2.01
C ILE A 122 0.63 -10.72 -3.52
N MET A 123 1.59 -10.02 -4.12
CA MET A 123 1.87 -10.12 -5.57
C MET A 123 2.27 -11.55 -5.97
N LYS A 124 3.08 -12.22 -5.13
CA LYS A 124 3.44 -13.62 -5.38
C LYS A 124 2.22 -14.54 -5.33
N LYS A 125 1.26 -14.27 -4.43
CA LYS A 125 0.02 -15.06 -4.35
C LYS A 125 -0.91 -14.80 -5.54
N LEU A 126 -1.00 -13.53 -6.01
CA LEU A 126 -1.81 -13.19 -7.19
C LEU A 126 -1.37 -13.97 -8.42
N ASN A 127 -0.08 -14.18 -8.59
CA ASN A 127 0.46 -14.92 -9.72
C ASN A 127 -0.07 -16.36 -9.81
N ASN A 128 -0.63 -16.88 -8.72
CA ASN A 128 -1.22 -18.23 -8.68
C ASN A 128 -2.73 -18.22 -8.96
N ILE A 129 -3.34 -17.07 -9.15
CA ILE A 129 -4.77 -16.95 -9.45
C ILE A 129 -4.95 -16.88 -10.96
N GLU A 130 -5.60 -17.89 -11.52
CA GLU A 130 -5.74 -18.04 -12.96
C GLU A 130 -6.43 -16.85 -13.64
N MET A 131 -7.38 -16.23 -12.97
CA MET A 131 -8.12 -15.08 -13.52
C MET A 131 -7.38 -13.75 -13.37
N ASP A 132 -6.30 -13.70 -12.60
CA ASP A 132 -5.52 -12.48 -12.42
C ASP A 132 -4.73 -12.14 -13.68
N ARG A 133 -4.76 -10.86 -14.05
CA ARG A 133 -4.10 -10.35 -15.26
C ARG A 133 -3.04 -9.29 -14.96
N THR A 134 -2.63 -9.17 -13.70
CA THR A 134 -1.61 -8.21 -13.26
C THR A 134 -0.34 -8.31 -14.11
N TYR A 135 0.12 -9.54 -14.36
CA TYR A 135 1.38 -9.77 -15.06
C TYR A 135 1.21 -10.05 -16.55
N THR A 136 0.05 -10.48 -16.98
CA THR A 136 -0.11 -10.97 -18.36
C THR A 136 -0.91 -10.05 -19.27
N GLN A 137 -1.70 -9.17 -18.76
CA GLN A 137 -2.56 -8.22 -19.49
C GLN A 137 -3.04 -8.69 -20.89
N SER A 138 -2.88 -9.99 -21.14
CA SER A 138 -3.29 -10.59 -22.41
C SER A 138 -4.79 -10.71 -22.45
N PRO A 139 -5.41 -10.34 -23.55
CA PRO A 139 -6.84 -10.58 -23.64
C PRO A 139 -7.13 -12.08 -23.74
N ILE A 140 -8.26 -12.41 -23.56
CA ILE A 140 -9.20 -13.53 -23.68
C ILE A 140 -8.75 -14.77 -24.50
N ALA A 141 -7.44 -14.99 -24.74
CA ALA A 141 -6.97 -16.06 -25.64
C ALA A 141 -7.35 -17.51 -25.19
N LYS A 142 -7.82 -17.66 -23.93
CA LYS A 142 -8.22 -18.97 -23.41
C LYS A 142 -9.68 -19.04 -22.96
N TRP A 143 -10.47 -18.01 -23.21
CA TRP A 143 -11.90 -18.07 -22.87
C TRP A 143 -12.65 -18.77 -24.00
N GLU A 144 -13.37 -19.82 -23.68
CA GLU A 144 -14.28 -20.43 -24.64
C GLU A 144 -15.50 -19.51 -24.80
N ILE A 145 -15.63 -18.95 -25.98
CA ILE A 145 -16.74 -18.07 -26.32
C ILE A 145 -17.91 -18.94 -26.79
N ASN A 146 -18.72 -19.39 -25.83
CA ASN A 146 -19.89 -20.24 -26.10
C ASN A 146 -21.19 -19.42 -26.02
N ASN A 147 -21.38 -18.49 -26.97
CA ASN A 147 -22.63 -17.74 -27.12
C ASN A 147 -23.11 -17.03 -25.80
N GLU A 148 -22.20 -16.76 -24.87
CA GLU A 148 -22.53 -16.07 -23.64
C GLU A 148 -22.43 -14.56 -23.79
N ARG A 149 -23.21 -13.84 -23.02
CA ARG A 149 -23.13 -12.37 -22.98
C ARG A 149 -22.01 -11.95 -22.06
N PHE A 150 -21.26 -11.01 -22.52
CA PHE A 150 -20.13 -10.50 -21.76
C PHE A 150 -20.37 -9.08 -21.32
N UNK A 151 -19.96 -8.70 -20.23
CA UNK A 151 -20.08 -7.49 -19.79
C UNK A 151 -18.76 -7.02 -19.44
N SER A 152 -18.44 -6.12 -19.88
CA SER A 152 -17.21 -5.46 -19.52
C SER A 152 -17.52 -4.34 -18.52
N LEU A 153 -16.89 -4.39 -17.37
CA LEU A 153 -17.10 -3.40 -16.31
C LEU A 153 -15.80 -2.68 -15.99
N ASP A 154 -15.88 -1.36 -15.84
CA ASP A 154 -14.75 -0.55 -15.38
C ASP A 154 -15.19 0.25 -14.14
N LEU A 155 -14.37 0.18 -13.10
CA LEU A 155 -14.67 0.84 -11.82
C LEU A 155 -14.07 2.25 -11.78
N SER A 156 -14.92 3.25 -11.77
CA SER A 156 -14.46 4.64 -11.67
C SER A 156 -13.94 4.94 -10.26
N SER A 157 -12.74 5.51 -10.19
CA SER A 157 -12.06 5.88 -8.93
C SER A 157 -11.96 4.69 -7.95
N ALA A 158 -11.66 3.52 -8.48
CA ALA A 158 -11.63 2.28 -7.70
C ALA A 158 -10.73 2.39 -6.47
N THR A 159 -9.54 2.96 -6.63
CA THR A 159 -8.58 3.13 -5.52
C THR A 159 -9.14 4.00 -4.40
N ASP A 160 -9.76 5.11 -4.74
CA ASP A 160 -10.26 6.09 -3.76
C ASP A 160 -11.53 5.61 -3.05
N ARG A 161 -12.27 4.70 -3.66
CA ARG A 161 -13.59 4.25 -3.17
C ARG A 161 -13.60 2.86 -2.58
N PHE A 162 -12.55 2.06 -2.80
CA PHE A 162 -12.54 0.67 -2.33
C PHE A 162 -12.48 0.63 -0.79
N PRO A 163 -13.47 0.02 -0.12
CA PRO A 163 -13.57 0.12 1.34
C PRO A 163 -12.36 -0.48 2.06
N VAL A 164 -11.68 0.33 2.85
CA VAL A 164 -10.50 -0.10 3.61
C VAL A 164 -10.86 -1.19 4.64
N GLU A 165 -12.10 -1.20 5.13
CA GLU A 165 -12.56 -2.24 6.05
C GLU A 165 -12.57 -3.62 5.39
N LEU A 166 -12.93 -3.69 4.10
CA LEU A 166 -12.90 -4.95 3.35
C LEU A 166 -11.44 -5.42 3.18
N GLN A 167 -10.54 -4.50 2.86
CA GLN A 167 -9.11 -4.78 2.75
C GLN A 167 -8.56 -5.34 4.06
N LYS A 168 -8.89 -4.68 5.19
CA LYS A 168 -8.49 -5.14 6.52
C LYS A 168 -8.98 -6.57 6.80
N ARG A 169 -10.27 -6.85 6.49
CA ARG A 169 -10.84 -8.19 6.71
C ARG A 169 -10.13 -9.26 5.90
N LEU A 170 -9.74 -8.95 4.67
CA LEU A 170 -8.98 -9.88 3.83
C LEU A 170 -7.58 -10.10 4.40
N LEU A 171 -6.86 -9.03 4.72
CA LEU A 171 -5.51 -9.12 5.27
C LEU A 171 -5.50 -9.89 6.60
N ALA A 172 -6.54 -9.71 7.42
CA ALA A 172 -6.68 -10.44 8.69
C ALA A 172 -6.82 -11.95 8.46
N ARG A 173 -7.36 -12.36 7.31
CA ARG A 173 -7.48 -13.79 6.96
C ARG A 173 -6.21 -14.32 6.28
N ILE A 174 -5.55 -13.49 5.49
CA ILE A 174 -4.28 -13.86 4.84
C ILE A 174 -3.17 -13.99 5.88
N PHE A 175 -3.04 -13.00 6.74
CA PHE A 175 -2.01 -12.94 7.79
C PHE A 175 -2.66 -13.14 9.18
N HIS A 176 -2.88 -12.05 9.91
CA HIS A 176 -3.57 -12.05 11.20
C HIS A 176 -4.14 -10.65 11.49
N MET A 177 -5.00 -10.56 12.51
CA MET A 177 -5.77 -9.34 12.79
C MET A 177 -4.90 -8.13 13.14
N GLU A 178 -3.87 -8.33 13.97
CA GLU A 178 -3.01 -7.23 14.41
C GLU A 178 -2.29 -6.56 13.23
N LEU A 179 -1.72 -7.37 12.32
CA LEU A 179 -1.09 -6.85 11.11
C LEU A 179 -2.10 -6.07 10.25
N ALA A 180 -3.30 -6.62 10.09
CA ALA A 180 -4.35 -6.00 9.29
C ALA A 180 -4.80 -4.65 9.87
N GLN A 181 -4.91 -4.56 11.19
CA GLN A 181 -5.24 -3.30 11.89
C GLN A 181 -4.12 -2.28 11.72
N SER A 182 -2.90 -2.70 11.88
CA SER A 182 -1.74 -1.83 11.66
C SER A 182 -1.61 -1.37 10.21
N UNK A 183 -1.86 -2.06 9.20
CA UNK A 183 -1.90 -1.74 8.01
C UNK A 183 -2.77 -0.79 7.75
N GLN A 184 -4.08 -1.00 8.16
CA GLN A 184 -5.13 0.00 8.04
C GLN A 184 -4.73 1.34 8.67
N SER A 185 -4.23 1.32 9.90
CA SER A 185 -3.83 2.54 10.61
C SER A 185 -2.73 3.31 9.88
N ILE A 186 -1.70 2.62 9.38
CA ILE A 186 -0.61 3.26 8.66
C ILE A 186 -1.13 3.99 7.40
N LEU A 187 -2.09 3.37 6.70
CA LEU A 187 -2.61 3.92 5.46
C LEU A 187 -3.59 5.09 5.69
N ASN A 188 -4.40 5.02 6.74
CA ASN A 188 -5.51 5.95 6.94
C ASN A 188 -5.24 7.07 7.97
N SER A 189 -4.28 6.89 8.88
CA SER A 189 -4.01 7.91 9.91
C SER A 189 -3.17 9.07 9.42
N ARG A 190 -2.66 8.97 8.19
CA ARG A 190 -1.79 10.01 7.64
C ARG A 190 -2.56 11.10 6.93
N SER A 191 -1.96 12.28 6.93
CA SER A 191 -2.42 13.41 6.14
C SER A 191 -1.48 13.63 4.97
N PHE A 192 -2.00 14.31 3.96
CA PHE A 192 -1.25 14.68 2.76
C PHE A 192 -1.33 16.19 2.56
N THR A 193 -0.20 16.84 2.30
CA THR A 193 -0.17 18.27 1.98
C THR A 193 -0.38 18.45 0.47
N THR A 194 -1.31 19.30 0.09
CA THR A 194 -1.53 19.65 -1.33
C THR A 194 -0.46 20.67 -1.79
N PRO A 195 -0.31 20.87 -3.11
CA PRO A 195 0.61 21.91 -3.60
C PRO A 195 0.30 23.31 -3.06
N GLU A 196 -0.98 23.58 -2.75
CA GLU A 196 -1.42 24.86 -2.20
C GLU A 196 -1.22 24.96 -0.68
N GLY A 197 -0.77 23.87 -0.03
CA GLY A 197 -0.50 23.85 1.40
C GLY A 197 -1.64 23.35 2.30
N TYR A 198 -2.77 22.93 1.70
CA TYR A 198 -3.87 22.38 2.49
C TYR A 198 -3.56 20.94 2.92
N GLU A 199 -4.17 20.53 4.02
CA GLU A 199 -4.03 19.17 4.54
C GLU A 199 -5.28 18.35 4.21
N LEU A 200 -5.07 17.17 3.63
CA LEU A 200 -6.14 16.25 3.23
C LEU A 200 -5.91 14.87 3.85
N LYS A 201 -7.01 14.14 4.07
CA LYS A 201 -6.98 12.74 4.53
C LYS A 201 -7.91 11.88 3.67
N TYR A 202 -7.57 10.62 3.50
CA TYR A 202 -8.48 9.65 2.89
C TYR A 202 -9.62 9.34 3.87
N SER A 203 -10.86 9.31 3.36
CA SER A 203 -12.04 9.00 4.17
C SER A 203 -12.56 7.58 3.96
N THR A 204 -12.52 7.06 2.76
CA THR A 204 -13.13 5.76 2.41
C THR A 204 -12.09 4.75 1.92
N GLY A 205 -11.36 5.10 0.88
CA GLY A 205 -10.31 4.27 0.31
C GLY A 205 -8.95 4.59 0.89
N ASN A 206 -7.90 4.18 0.21
CA ASN A 206 -6.54 4.49 0.60
C ASN A 206 -5.59 4.43 -0.60
N LEU A 207 -4.37 4.91 -0.38
CA LEU A 207 -3.32 5.02 -1.39
C LEU A 207 -2.85 3.66 -1.93
N TRP A 208 -3.00 2.59 -1.18
CA TRP A 208 -2.42 1.27 -1.48
C TRP A 208 -3.40 0.30 -2.16
N VAL A 209 -4.56 0.80 -2.58
CA VAL A 209 -5.61 -0.04 -3.16
C VAL A 209 -5.17 -0.70 -4.46
N HIS A 210 -4.25 -0.11 -5.21
CA HIS A 210 -3.74 -0.74 -6.44
C HIS A 210 -3.33 -2.19 -6.23
N ILE A 211 -2.62 -2.46 -5.13
CA ILE A 211 -2.15 -3.81 -4.81
C ILE A 211 -3.31 -4.71 -4.41
N LEU A 212 -4.26 -4.18 -3.65
CA LEU A 212 -5.37 -4.99 -3.12
C LEU A 212 -6.54 -5.09 -4.09
N LEU A 213 -6.74 -4.11 -4.98
CA LEU A 213 -7.76 -4.20 -6.02
C LEU A 213 -7.48 -5.37 -6.96
N GLU A 214 -6.21 -5.62 -7.25
CA GLU A 214 -5.82 -6.76 -8.07
C GLU A 214 -6.20 -8.08 -7.40
N VAL A 215 -6.07 -8.16 -6.06
CA VAL A 215 -6.51 -9.34 -5.29
C VAL A 215 -8.03 -9.47 -5.30
N PHE A 216 -8.75 -8.33 -5.33
CA PHE A 216 -10.21 -8.33 -5.24
C PHE A 216 -10.91 -8.42 -6.59
N SER A 217 -10.21 -8.25 -7.71
CA SER A 217 -10.86 -8.31 -9.01
C SER A 217 -11.61 -9.64 -9.25
N PRO A 218 -11.08 -10.80 -8.84
CA PRO A 218 -11.84 -12.05 -8.97
C PRO A 218 -13.10 -12.11 -8.09
N LEU A 219 -13.15 -11.36 -6.97
CA LEU A 219 -14.33 -11.32 -6.10
C LEU A 219 -15.44 -10.43 -6.67
N LEU A 220 -15.09 -9.52 -7.57
CA LEU A 220 -16.06 -8.60 -8.18
C LEU A 220 -16.73 -9.20 -9.43
N THR A 221 -16.19 -10.32 -9.94
CA THR A 221 -16.68 -10.97 -11.15
C THR A 221 -17.47 -12.26 -10.87
N THR A 222 -17.67 -12.63 -9.60
CA THR A 222 -18.54 -13.73 -9.19
C THR A 222 -19.82 -13.20 -8.56
#